data_d97bc2b75da2439a7e20436fc38b256b
#
_entry.id   d97bc2b75da2439a7e20436fc38b256b
#
_cell.length_a   1.000
_cell.length_b   1.000
_cell.length_c   1.000
_cell.angle_alpha   90.00
_cell.angle_beta   90.00
_cell.angle_gamma   90.00
#
_symmetry.space_group_name_H-M   'P 1'
#
loop_
_entity.id
_entity.type
_entity.pdbx_description
1 polymer ?
#
loop_
_entity_poly.entity_id
_entity_poly.type
_entity_poly.pdbx_seq_one_letter_code
_entity_poly.pdbx_strand_id
1 'polypeptide(L)'
;MDGATQVRNSALNDRHRALGSDLSSSWNDMPIPQNYSACPYAETETVRNRAGLFDVSALKIVNVSGPDALAFLNHILTTDVSKAKPGDSHISNIVNDQGALIDDVLVYVDGDGKYRVSHGGGAFEEAAAAAKGNFKVTIERDSDVHILSLQG
;
A
#
# COMPACT_ATOMS: atom_id res chain seq x y z
N MET A 1 25.26 10.58 8.11
CA MET A 1 25.21 9.27 7.42
C MET A 1 24.13 9.41 6.38
N ASP A 2 24.55 9.52 5.13
CA ASP A 2 23.63 9.74 4.01
C ASP A 2 22.84 8.46 3.78
N GLY A 3 21.61 8.44 4.28
CA GLY A 3 20.63 7.43 3.93
C GLY A 3 20.19 7.67 2.48
N ALA A 4 20.96 7.18 1.52
CA ALA A 4 20.49 7.13 0.15
C ALA A 4 19.18 6.33 0.17
N THR A 5 18.07 7.01 -0.09
CA THR A 5 16.76 6.35 -0.25
C THR A 5 16.92 5.33 -1.36
N GLN A 6 16.84 4.05 -1.02
CA GLN A 6 16.96 2.98 -2.00
C GLN A 6 15.77 3.06 -2.95
N VAL A 7 16.03 3.44 -4.20
CA VAL A 7 15.01 3.49 -5.25
C VAL A 7 14.43 2.08 -5.42
N ARG A 8 13.14 1.94 -5.17
CA ARG A 8 12.41 0.70 -5.44
C ARG A 8 12.13 0.58 -6.94
N ASN A 9 12.04 -0.62 -7.44
CA ASN A 9 11.66 -0.86 -8.83
C ASN A 9 10.49 -1.83 -8.90
N SER A 10 9.54 -1.57 -9.77
CA SER A 10 8.52 -2.57 -10.09
C SER A 10 9.14 -3.71 -10.89
N ALA A 11 8.69 -4.94 -10.62
CA ALA A 11 9.03 -6.11 -11.44
C ALA A 11 8.59 -5.94 -12.90
N LEU A 12 7.69 -4.99 -13.18
CA LEU A 12 7.17 -4.70 -14.52
C LEU A 12 7.90 -3.56 -15.24
N ASN A 13 8.94 -2.95 -14.67
CA ASN A 13 9.60 -1.78 -15.28
C ASN A 13 10.04 -2.01 -16.71
N ASP A 14 10.60 -3.18 -17.03
CA ASP A 14 11.02 -3.50 -18.41
C ASP A 14 9.81 -3.64 -19.33
N ARG A 15 8.69 -4.18 -18.82
CA ARG A 15 7.45 -4.24 -19.57
C ARG A 15 6.85 -2.86 -19.81
N HIS A 16 6.90 -1.97 -18.83
CA HIS A 16 6.45 -0.59 -18.98
C HIS A 16 7.23 0.14 -20.07
N ARG A 17 8.57 0.00 -20.07
CA ARG A 17 9.43 0.57 -21.13
C ARG A 17 9.14 -0.02 -22.50
N ALA A 18 8.97 -1.33 -22.59
CA ALA A 18 8.63 -2.00 -23.85
C ALA A 18 7.25 -1.57 -24.41
N LEU A 19 6.35 -1.09 -23.57
CA LEU A 19 5.06 -0.53 -23.94
C LEU A 19 5.10 0.97 -24.24
N GLY A 20 6.27 1.62 -24.14
CA GLY A 20 6.48 3.01 -24.50
C GLY A 20 6.49 4.01 -23.35
N SER A 21 6.44 3.56 -22.08
CA SER A 21 6.59 4.48 -20.94
C SER A 21 8.07 4.79 -20.70
N ASP A 22 8.36 6.05 -20.44
CA ASP A 22 9.70 6.51 -20.05
C ASP A 22 9.99 6.35 -18.55
N LEU A 23 8.97 6.04 -17.74
CA LEU A 23 9.05 5.97 -16.28
C LEU A 23 9.65 7.25 -15.66
N SER A 24 9.31 8.41 -16.23
CA SER A 24 9.86 9.70 -15.82
C SER A 24 9.26 10.25 -14.53
N SER A 25 8.13 9.71 -14.10
CA SER A 25 7.49 10.05 -12.81
C SER A 25 7.85 9.05 -11.72
N SER A 26 7.73 9.48 -10.47
CA SER A 26 7.96 8.60 -9.33
C SER A 26 6.90 8.82 -8.24
N TRP A 27 6.60 7.75 -7.50
CA TRP A 27 5.78 7.77 -6.31
C TRP A 27 6.31 6.76 -5.29
N ASN A 28 6.41 7.15 -4.04
CA ASN A 28 6.95 6.31 -2.96
C ASN A 28 8.31 5.66 -3.30
N ASP A 29 9.22 6.47 -3.86
CA ASP A 29 10.56 6.05 -4.28
C ASP A 29 10.60 4.97 -5.38
N MET A 30 9.50 4.83 -6.13
CA MET A 30 9.37 3.91 -7.25
C MET A 30 9.04 4.68 -8.54
N PRO A 31 9.77 4.46 -9.64
CA PRO A 31 9.37 4.96 -10.96
C PRO A 31 8.02 4.37 -11.36
N ILE A 32 7.12 5.21 -11.85
CA ILE A 32 5.79 4.81 -12.27
C ILE A 32 5.50 5.24 -13.71
N PRO A 33 4.75 4.43 -14.49
CA PRO A 33 4.31 4.83 -15.81
C PRO A 33 3.21 5.90 -15.70
N GLN A 34 3.37 7.01 -16.42
CA GLN A 34 2.30 8.02 -16.54
C GLN A 34 1.29 7.64 -17.63
N ASN A 35 1.79 7.16 -18.72
CA ASN A 35 1.05 6.63 -19.86
C ASN A 35 1.98 5.71 -20.66
N TYR A 36 1.44 5.14 -21.71
CA TYR A 36 2.19 4.34 -22.66
C TYR A 36 2.24 5.04 -24.03
N SER A 37 2.04 4.32 -25.12
CA SER A 37 2.05 4.87 -26.48
C SER A 37 0.77 5.63 -26.83
N ALA A 38 -0.31 5.41 -26.09
CA ALA A 38 -1.60 6.03 -26.32
C ALA A 38 -1.79 7.27 -25.43
N CYS A 39 -2.73 8.13 -25.83
CA CYS A 39 -3.19 9.22 -25.00
C CYS A 39 -3.88 8.69 -23.75
N PRO A 40 -3.70 9.29 -22.54
CA PRO A 40 -4.34 8.86 -21.30
C PRO A 40 -5.88 8.77 -21.39
N TYR A 41 -6.50 9.60 -22.21
CA TYR A 41 -7.96 9.52 -22.45
C TYR A 41 -8.36 8.24 -23.18
N ALA A 42 -7.59 7.81 -24.18
CA ALA A 42 -7.84 6.56 -24.91
C ALA A 42 -7.60 5.33 -24.01
N GLU A 43 -6.60 5.38 -23.14
CA GLU A 43 -6.37 4.34 -22.13
C GLU A 43 -7.54 4.26 -21.15
N THR A 44 -8.03 5.41 -20.66
CA THR A 44 -9.21 5.49 -19.78
C THR A 44 -10.46 4.94 -20.46
N GLU A 45 -10.69 5.28 -21.74
CA GLU A 45 -11.82 4.77 -22.52
C GLU A 45 -11.74 3.25 -22.67
N THR A 46 -10.53 2.72 -22.88
CA THR A 46 -10.29 1.27 -22.93
C THR A 46 -10.68 0.59 -21.64
N VAL A 47 -10.28 1.13 -20.48
CA VAL A 47 -10.66 0.59 -19.17
C VAL A 47 -12.17 0.63 -18.97
N ARG A 48 -12.84 1.73 -19.35
CA ARG A 48 -14.29 1.91 -19.21
C ARG A 48 -15.11 0.95 -20.08
N ASN A 49 -14.62 0.54 -21.25
CA ASN A 49 -15.33 -0.30 -22.21
C ASN A 49 -14.83 -1.76 -22.22
N ARG A 50 -13.72 -2.05 -21.57
CA ARG A 50 -13.08 -3.38 -21.54
C ARG A 50 -12.47 -3.65 -20.17
N ALA A 51 -11.14 -3.67 -20.11
CA ALA A 51 -10.39 -3.84 -18.87
C ALA A 51 -9.01 -3.18 -18.97
N GLY A 52 -8.45 -2.81 -17.82
CA GLY A 52 -7.08 -2.33 -17.69
C GLY A 52 -6.38 -2.99 -16.50
N LEU A 53 -5.10 -3.28 -16.69
CA LEU A 53 -4.23 -3.75 -15.63
C LEU A 53 -3.33 -2.59 -15.19
N PHE A 54 -3.41 -2.23 -13.92
CA PHE A 54 -2.63 -1.16 -13.32
C PHE A 54 -1.52 -1.74 -12.43
N ASP A 55 -0.30 -1.27 -12.62
CA ASP A 55 0.78 -1.51 -11.68
C ASP A 55 0.72 -0.44 -10.58
N VAL A 56 0.27 -0.86 -9.41
CA VAL A 56 0.18 -0.03 -8.20
C VAL A 56 1.21 -0.45 -7.15
N SER A 57 2.31 -1.07 -7.58
CA SER A 57 3.39 -1.57 -6.71
C SER A 57 4.12 -0.46 -5.94
N ALA A 58 3.90 0.81 -6.30
CA ALA A 58 4.38 1.94 -5.51
C ALA A 58 3.70 2.04 -4.13
N LEU A 59 2.52 1.46 -3.94
CA LEU A 59 1.95 1.24 -2.62
C LEU A 59 2.89 0.42 -1.74
N LYS A 60 2.92 0.75 -0.47
CA LYS A 60 3.76 0.06 0.52
C LYS A 60 2.94 -1.02 1.20
N ILE A 61 3.56 -2.17 1.44
CA ILE A 61 2.98 -3.27 2.23
C ILE A 61 3.79 -3.41 3.51
N VAL A 62 3.08 -3.49 4.62
CA VAL A 62 3.66 -3.70 5.95
C VAL A 62 3.01 -4.93 6.56
N ASN A 63 3.82 -5.91 6.93
CA ASN A 63 3.41 -7.09 7.67
C ASN A 63 3.33 -6.75 9.15
N VAL A 64 2.21 -7.06 9.78
CA VAL A 64 1.96 -6.85 11.21
C VAL A 64 1.61 -8.19 11.84
N SER A 65 2.36 -8.62 12.86
CA SER A 65 2.15 -9.89 13.52
C SER A 65 2.54 -9.85 14.99
N GLY A 66 2.14 -10.85 15.75
CA GLY A 66 2.46 -10.97 17.16
C GLY A 66 1.23 -11.04 18.06
N PRO A 67 1.43 -11.33 19.37
CA PRO A 67 0.33 -11.52 20.32
C PRO A 67 -0.63 -10.33 20.41
N ASP A 68 -0.11 -9.12 20.25
CA ASP A 68 -0.88 -7.88 20.39
C ASP A 68 -1.23 -7.24 19.03
N ALA A 69 -1.02 -7.94 17.89
CA ALA A 69 -1.20 -7.36 16.56
C ALA A 69 -2.62 -6.81 16.32
N LEU A 70 -3.66 -7.53 16.74
CA LEU A 70 -5.05 -7.07 16.64
C LEU A 70 -5.30 -5.84 17.50
N ALA A 71 -4.87 -5.88 18.76
CA ALA A 71 -5.04 -4.77 19.69
C ALA A 71 -4.28 -3.51 19.20
N PHE A 72 -3.08 -3.72 18.66
CA PHE A 72 -2.28 -2.67 18.05
C PHE A 72 -2.99 -2.04 16.84
N LEU A 73 -3.49 -2.84 15.90
CA LEU A 73 -4.22 -2.30 14.75
C LEU A 73 -5.49 -1.55 15.15
N ASN A 74 -6.24 -2.08 16.10
CA ASN A 74 -7.42 -1.39 16.64
C ASN A 74 -7.09 -0.10 17.41
N HIS A 75 -5.85 0.05 17.87
CA HIS A 75 -5.41 1.28 18.54
C HIS A 75 -5.09 2.40 17.54
N ILE A 76 -4.50 2.07 16.39
CA ILE A 76 -4.03 3.07 15.41
C ILE A 76 -5.00 3.30 14.25
N LEU A 77 -5.97 2.42 14.05
CA LEU A 77 -6.93 2.48 12.94
C LEU A 77 -8.33 2.82 13.43
N THR A 78 -9.12 3.46 12.58
CA THR A 78 -10.50 3.82 12.89
C THR A 78 -11.49 2.66 12.74
N THR A 79 -11.13 1.60 12.02
CA THR A 79 -11.96 0.42 11.81
C THR A 79 -11.68 -0.64 12.88
N ASP A 80 -12.72 -1.27 13.39
CA ASP A 80 -12.62 -2.41 14.31
C ASP A 80 -12.25 -3.68 13.52
N VAL A 81 -10.95 -3.98 13.49
CA VAL A 81 -10.37 -5.12 12.77
C VAL A 81 -10.81 -6.46 13.40
N SER A 82 -11.27 -6.46 14.67
CA SER A 82 -11.73 -7.69 15.34
C SER A 82 -12.97 -8.33 14.70
N LYS A 83 -13.70 -7.57 13.91
CA LYS A 83 -14.90 -8.03 13.17
C LYS A 83 -14.56 -8.74 11.86
N ALA A 84 -13.33 -8.66 11.43
CA ALA A 84 -12.86 -9.26 10.19
C ALA A 84 -12.43 -10.73 10.40
N LYS A 85 -12.54 -11.52 9.36
CA LYS A 85 -12.15 -12.94 9.34
C LYS A 85 -10.95 -13.14 8.43
N PRO A 86 -10.20 -14.23 8.59
CA PRO A 86 -9.16 -14.59 7.63
C PRO A 86 -9.68 -14.60 6.18
N GLY A 87 -8.96 -13.91 5.29
CA GLY A 87 -9.36 -13.68 3.90
C GLY A 87 -10.11 -12.38 3.64
N ASP A 88 -10.59 -11.70 4.69
CA ASP A 88 -11.23 -10.37 4.53
C ASP A 88 -10.18 -9.28 4.33
N SER A 89 -10.63 -8.20 3.70
CA SER A 89 -9.90 -6.93 3.65
C SER A 89 -10.83 -5.75 3.91
N HIS A 90 -10.31 -4.72 4.58
CA HIS A 90 -11.08 -3.54 4.96
C HIS A 90 -10.28 -2.26 4.69
N ILE A 91 -10.97 -1.26 4.13
CA ILE A 91 -10.44 0.10 4.12
C ILE A 91 -10.56 0.67 5.54
N SER A 92 -9.50 1.30 6.01
CA SER A 92 -9.46 2.00 7.28
C SER A 92 -8.73 3.33 7.15
N ASN A 93 -8.78 4.13 8.18
CA ASN A 93 -8.15 5.44 8.19
C ASN A 93 -7.25 5.60 9.42
N ILE A 94 -6.25 6.46 9.26
CA ILE A 94 -5.48 7.02 10.37
C ILE A 94 -5.88 8.47 10.53
N VAL A 95 -6.20 8.87 11.74
CA VAL A 95 -6.58 10.23 12.09
C VAL A 95 -5.64 10.78 13.16
N ASN A 96 -5.48 12.10 13.19
CA ASN A 96 -4.76 12.77 14.27
C ASN A 96 -5.67 13.02 15.49
N ASP A 97 -5.12 13.60 16.54
CA ASP A 97 -5.84 13.91 17.78
C ASP A 97 -7.01 14.90 17.60
N GLN A 98 -7.04 15.64 16.49
CA GLN A 98 -8.14 16.51 16.11
C GLN A 98 -9.20 15.82 15.25
N GLY A 99 -9.02 14.52 14.95
CA GLY A 99 -9.90 13.75 14.09
C GLY A 99 -9.73 14.02 12.59
N ALA A 100 -8.70 14.75 12.18
CA ALA A 100 -8.41 14.97 10.76
C ALA A 100 -7.77 13.72 10.14
N LEU A 101 -8.24 13.37 8.94
CA LEU A 101 -7.66 12.27 8.15
C LEU A 101 -6.21 12.57 7.79
N ILE A 102 -5.33 11.63 8.10
CA ILE A 102 -3.90 11.71 7.76
C ILE A 102 -3.56 10.74 6.62
N ASP A 103 -4.08 9.52 6.67
CA ASP A 103 -3.84 8.48 5.66
C ASP A 103 -5.03 7.53 5.58
N ASP A 104 -5.21 6.91 4.43
CA ASP A 104 -6.10 5.78 4.24
C ASP A 104 -5.28 4.51 3.97
N VAL A 105 -5.74 3.41 4.51
CA VAL A 105 -5.05 2.14 4.43
C VAL A 105 -6.00 1.01 4.08
N LEU A 106 -5.47 -0.05 3.48
CA LEU A 106 -6.18 -1.29 3.26
C LEU A 106 -5.56 -2.37 4.15
N VAL A 107 -6.37 -2.93 5.05
CA VAL A 107 -5.96 -3.99 5.97
C VAL A 107 -6.42 -5.32 5.43
N TYR A 108 -5.51 -6.28 5.32
CA TYR A 108 -5.79 -7.67 4.97
C TYR A 108 -5.62 -8.55 6.20
N VAL A 109 -6.55 -9.45 6.43
CA VAL A 109 -6.51 -10.42 7.53
C VAL A 109 -6.04 -11.76 6.99
N ASP A 110 -4.78 -12.12 7.26
CA ASP A 110 -4.19 -13.37 6.75
C ASP A 110 -4.47 -14.57 7.68
N GLY A 111 -4.98 -14.32 8.89
CA GLY A 111 -5.22 -15.34 9.90
C GLY A 111 -4.04 -15.51 10.88
N ASP A 112 -4.27 -16.27 11.94
CA ASP A 112 -3.26 -16.59 12.95
C ASP A 112 -2.53 -15.38 13.56
N GLY A 113 -3.24 -14.27 13.74
CA GLY A 113 -2.67 -13.02 14.25
C GLY A 113 -1.72 -12.32 13.29
N LYS A 114 -1.84 -12.59 11.99
CA LYS A 114 -1.07 -11.97 10.92
C LYS A 114 -1.96 -11.08 10.07
N TYR A 115 -1.45 -9.91 9.78
CA TYR A 115 -2.12 -8.88 8.99
C TYR A 115 -1.13 -8.25 8.02
N ARG A 116 -1.64 -7.79 6.89
CA ARG A 116 -0.90 -6.90 5.99
C ARG A 116 -1.64 -5.58 5.90
N VAL A 117 -0.89 -4.49 5.88
CA VAL A 117 -1.42 -3.16 5.70
C VAL A 117 -0.80 -2.54 4.45
N SER A 118 -1.65 -2.18 3.50
CA SER A 118 -1.24 -1.43 2.32
C SER A 118 -1.54 0.06 2.53
N HIS A 119 -0.59 0.91 2.25
CA HIS A 119 -0.75 2.36 2.39
C HIS A 119 0.03 3.14 1.32
N GLY A 120 -0.42 4.36 1.03
CA GLY A 120 0.19 5.22 0.02
C GLY A 120 1.13 6.28 0.60
N GLY A 121 0.84 6.75 1.79
CA GLY A 121 1.61 7.78 2.48
C GLY A 121 2.74 7.23 3.36
N GLY A 122 3.05 7.93 4.40
CA GLY A 122 4.00 7.52 5.45
C GLY A 122 3.34 7.42 6.82
N ALA A 123 2.11 7.88 6.95
CA ALA A 123 1.45 8.06 8.23
C ALA A 123 1.21 6.75 8.97
N PHE A 124 0.96 5.64 8.26
CA PHE A 124 0.85 4.34 8.92
C PHE A 124 2.15 3.95 9.63
N GLU A 125 3.29 4.09 8.96
CA GLU A 125 4.59 3.71 9.55
C GLU A 125 4.96 4.63 10.72
N GLU A 126 4.63 5.92 10.64
CA GLU A 126 4.83 6.89 11.73
C GLU A 126 3.94 6.57 12.94
N ALA A 127 2.65 6.35 12.73
CA ALA A 127 1.71 5.96 13.77
C ALA A 127 2.11 4.63 14.42
N ALA A 128 2.52 3.66 13.59
CA ALA A 128 2.99 2.36 14.04
C ALA A 128 4.25 2.48 14.91
N ALA A 129 5.21 3.30 14.52
CA ALA A 129 6.42 3.53 15.28
C ALA A 129 6.13 4.21 16.62
N ALA A 130 5.22 5.19 16.65
CA ALA A 130 4.80 5.90 17.86
C ALA A 130 4.08 4.98 18.86
N ALA A 131 3.22 4.09 18.38
CA ALA A 131 2.39 3.21 19.22
C ALA A 131 3.09 1.92 19.65
N LYS A 132 4.10 1.47 18.92
CA LYS A 132 4.73 0.13 19.06
C LYS A 132 5.18 -0.20 20.47
N GLY A 133 5.71 0.78 21.22
CA GLY A 133 6.26 0.58 22.57
C GLY A 133 5.27 0.01 23.60
N ASN A 134 3.98 0.08 23.32
CA ASN A 134 2.91 -0.41 24.19
C ASN A 134 2.41 -1.82 23.83
N PHE A 135 2.94 -2.42 22.74
CA PHE A 135 2.42 -3.68 22.19
C PHE A 135 3.55 -4.66 21.83
N LYS A 136 3.30 -5.94 22.05
CA LYS A 136 4.16 -7.05 21.60
C LYS A 136 3.82 -7.38 20.16
N VAL A 137 4.32 -6.55 19.23
CA VAL A 137 4.02 -6.63 17.81
C VAL A 137 5.31 -6.54 16.99
N THR A 138 5.37 -7.31 15.93
CA THR A 138 6.39 -7.23 14.87
C THR A 138 5.77 -6.48 13.69
N ILE A 139 6.46 -5.46 13.21
CA ILE A 139 6.04 -4.59 12.11
C ILE A 139 7.19 -4.56 11.12
N GLU A 140 6.99 -5.09 9.93
CA GLU A 140 8.04 -5.25 8.91
C GLU A 140 7.50 -4.83 7.55
N ARG A 141 8.23 -3.94 6.87
CA ARG A 141 7.92 -3.59 5.49
C ARG A 141 8.24 -4.77 4.58
N ASP A 142 7.30 -5.16 3.73
CA ASP A 142 7.51 -6.10 2.66
C ASP A 142 7.90 -5.34 1.38
N SER A 143 9.17 -5.40 1.01
CA SER A 143 9.69 -4.73 -0.18
C SER A 143 9.67 -5.60 -1.44
N ASP A 144 9.29 -6.87 -1.32
CA ASP A 144 9.32 -7.86 -2.40
C ASP A 144 7.92 -8.15 -2.97
N VAL A 145 6.88 -7.57 -2.38
CA VAL A 145 5.50 -7.67 -2.87
C VAL A 145 5.24 -6.61 -3.93
N HIS A 146 4.63 -7.03 -5.04
CA HIS A 146 4.12 -6.17 -6.10
C HIS A 146 2.60 -6.26 -6.17
N ILE A 147 1.95 -5.13 -6.43
CA ILE A 147 0.48 -5.04 -6.43
C ILE A 147 0.01 -4.70 -7.84
N LEU A 148 -0.86 -5.53 -8.37
CA LEU A 148 -1.54 -5.29 -9.64
C LEU A 148 -3.03 -5.12 -9.37
N SER A 149 -3.63 -4.11 -10.01
CA SER A 149 -5.06 -3.86 -9.96
C SER A 149 -5.68 -4.08 -11.34
N LEU A 150 -6.53 -5.07 -11.46
CA LEU A 150 -7.34 -5.31 -12.66
C LEU A 150 -8.68 -4.60 -12.49
N GLN A 151 -8.98 -3.70 -13.42
CA GLN A 151 -10.19 -2.87 -13.40
C GLN A 151 -10.87 -2.88 -14.77
N GLY A 152 -12.21 -2.67 -14.77
CA GLY A 152 -12.99 -2.60 -16.00
C GLY A 152 -14.47 -2.92 -15.82
#